data_cb3f8802a7b2de37e6cf4dd570044e56
#
_entry.id   cb3f8802a7b2de37e6cf4dd570044e56
#
_cell.length_a   1.000
_cell.length_b   1.000
_cell.length_c   1.000
_cell.angle_alpha   90.00
_cell.angle_beta   90.00
_cell.angle_gamma   90.00
#
_symmetry.space_group_name_H-M   'P 1'
#
loop_
_entity.id
_entity.type
_entity.pdbx_description
1 polymer ?
#
loop_
_entity_poly.entity_id
_entity_poly.type
_entity_poly.pdbx_seq_one_letter_code
_entity_poly.pdbx_strand_id
1 'polypeptide(L)' 'QSDYDNMSLEELTKEANILIEYLENHKNIENETVNYQNLLKLNKLIEKKFQKNVKDINLKTKEEIFKLLSKKNEK' A
#
# COMPACT_ATOMS: atom_id res chain seq x y z
N GLN A 1 -2.18 -11.27 13.63
CA GLN A 1 -2.85 -10.82 13.24
C GLN A 1 -3.01 -9.40 13.34
N SER A 2 -3.62 -8.86 14.08
CA SER A 2 -4.05 -7.59 13.92
C SER A 2 -3.12 -6.47 14.04
N ASP A 3 -1.87 -6.72 14.31
CA ASP A 3 -0.88 -5.65 14.38
C ASP A 3 -0.71 -4.95 13.05
N TYR A 4 -0.90 -5.68 11.96
CA TYR A 4 -0.74 -5.07 10.64
C TYR A 4 -1.81 -4.03 10.36
N ASP A 5 -2.99 -4.20 10.93
CA ASP A 5 -4.09 -3.28 10.66
C ASP A 5 -3.81 -1.87 11.17
N ASN A 6 -2.97 -1.76 12.16
CA ASN A 6 -2.66 -0.46 12.77
C ASN A 6 -1.42 0.19 12.17
N MET A 7 -0.78 -0.46 11.23
CA MET A 7 0.45 0.05 10.64
C MET A 7 0.16 1.03 9.51
N SER A 8 1.04 2.00 9.36
CA SER A 8 0.97 2.89 8.22
C SER A 8 1.40 2.16 6.96
N LEU A 9 1.13 2.77 5.80
CA LEU A 9 1.56 2.20 4.54
C LEU A 9 3.08 2.03 4.51
N GLU A 10 3.79 2.99 5.03
CA GLU A 10 5.24 2.93 5.08
C GLU A 10 5.72 1.76 5.93
N GLU A 11 5.11 1.57 7.08
CA GLU A 11 5.47 0.48 7.96
C GLU A 11 5.14 -0.88 7.35
N LEU A 12 3.99 -0.98 6.69
CA LEU A 12 3.62 -2.22 6.05
C LEU A 12 4.57 -2.58 4.92
N THR A 13 4.98 -1.59 4.14
CA THR A 13 5.93 -1.81 3.06
C THR A 13 7.26 -2.29 3.60
N LYS A 14 7.68 -1.71 4.71
CA LYS A 14 8.93 -2.12 5.35
C LYS A 14 8.86 -3.57 5.79
N GLU A 15 7.75 -3.94 6.44
CA GLU A 15 7.59 -5.31 6.90
C GLU A 15 7.57 -6.29 5.74
N ALA A 16 6.90 -5.92 4.66
CA ALA A 16 6.86 -6.78 3.48
C ALA A 16 8.26 -6.96 2.90
N ASN A 17 9.03 -5.90 2.85
CA ASN A 17 10.40 -6.01 2.32
C ASN A 17 11.27 -6.90 3.20
N ILE A 18 11.10 -6.81 4.50
CA ILE A 18 11.85 -7.67 5.41
C ILE A 18 11.49 -9.14 5.18
N LEU A 19 10.20 -9.42 5.02
CA LEU A 19 9.77 -10.78 4.74
C LEU A 19 10.28 -11.28 3.40
N ILE A 20 10.24 -10.43 2.39
CA ILE A 20 10.73 -10.82 1.06
C ILE A 20 12.21 -11.17 1.14
N GLU A 21 12.99 -10.35 1.82
CA GLU A 21 14.41 -10.62 2.00
C GLU A 21 14.63 -11.92 2.72
N TYR A 22 13.86 -12.15 3.78
CA TYR A 22 13.98 -13.38 4.54
C TYR A 22 13.67 -14.59 3.66
N LEU A 23 12.61 -14.51 2.87
CA LEU A 23 12.19 -15.62 2.03
C LEU A 23 13.18 -15.87 0.89
N GLU A 24 13.80 -14.82 0.39
CA GLU A 24 14.82 -15.00 -0.64
C GLU A 24 16.02 -15.74 -0.13
N ASN A 25 16.33 -15.57 1.15
CA ASN A 25 17.46 -16.24 1.75
C ASN A 25 17.13 -17.63 2.26
N HIS A 26 15.85 -17.93 2.45
CA HIS A 26 15.39 -19.22 2.97
C HIS A 26 14.42 -19.81 1.95
N LYS A 27 14.93 -20.67 1.10
CA LYS A 27 14.15 -21.11 -0.06
C LYS A 27 13.37 -22.39 0.18
N ASN A 28 13.31 -22.86 1.41
CA ASN A 28 12.55 -24.07 1.71
C ASN A 28 11.09 -23.69 1.88
N ILE A 29 10.32 -23.81 0.82
CA ILE A 29 8.93 -23.37 0.81
C ILE A 29 8.09 -24.09 1.85
N GLU A 30 8.35 -25.36 2.05
CA GLU A 30 7.55 -26.14 3.00
C GLU A 30 7.63 -25.57 4.40
N ASN A 31 8.81 -25.10 4.80
CA ASN A 31 8.98 -24.57 6.14
C ASN A 31 8.60 -23.11 6.25
N GLU A 32 8.37 -22.44 5.12
CA GLU A 32 8.12 -21.02 5.12
C GLU A 32 6.69 -20.68 4.75
N THR A 33 5.79 -21.65 4.86
CA THR A 33 4.40 -21.44 4.47
C THR A 33 3.76 -20.29 5.23
N VAL A 34 4.01 -20.23 6.53
CA VAL A 34 3.41 -19.18 7.36
C VAL A 34 3.92 -17.81 6.93
N ASN A 35 5.21 -17.72 6.63
CA ASN A 35 5.77 -16.44 6.19
C ASN A 35 5.21 -16.00 4.85
N TYR A 36 4.99 -16.95 3.94
CA TYR A 36 4.36 -16.62 2.66
C TYR A 36 2.94 -16.13 2.88
N GLN A 37 2.21 -16.76 3.79
CA GLN A 37 0.85 -16.33 4.10
C GLN A 37 0.85 -14.94 4.70
N ASN A 38 1.81 -14.65 5.58
CA ASN A 38 1.92 -13.32 6.15
C ASN A 38 2.24 -12.28 5.09
N LEU A 39 3.09 -12.64 4.14
CA LEU A 39 3.43 -11.74 3.05
C LEU A 39 2.21 -11.45 2.20
N LEU A 40 1.38 -12.44 1.94
CA LEU A 40 0.15 -12.23 1.22
C LEU A 40 -0.78 -11.27 1.95
N LYS A 41 -0.89 -11.45 3.26
CA LYS A 41 -1.69 -10.53 4.06
C LYS A 41 -1.15 -9.11 3.98
N LEU A 42 0.15 -8.97 4.11
CA LEU A 42 0.78 -7.66 4.04
C LEU A 42 0.52 -7.01 2.68
N ASN A 43 0.68 -7.78 1.62
CA ASN A 43 0.44 -7.25 0.28
C ASN A 43 -1.00 -6.76 0.12
N LYS A 44 -1.95 -7.51 0.65
CA LYS A 44 -3.34 -7.10 0.56
C LYS A 44 -3.59 -5.81 1.33
N LEU A 45 -3.01 -5.69 2.51
CA LEU A 45 -3.18 -4.48 3.30
C LEU A 45 -2.51 -3.29 2.65
N ILE A 46 -1.32 -3.52 2.10
CA ILE A 46 -0.60 -2.45 1.39
C ILE A 46 -1.43 -1.97 0.21
N GLU A 47 -1.96 -2.89 -0.55
CA GLU A 47 -2.78 -2.52 -1.70
C GLU A 47 -4.01 -1.73 -1.27
N LYS A 48 -4.64 -2.17 -0.20
CA LYS A 48 -5.83 -1.50 0.30
C LYS A 48 -5.51 -0.06 0.69
N LYS A 49 -4.44 0.13 1.46
CA LYS A 49 -4.07 1.46 1.91
C LYS A 49 -3.57 2.32 0.77
N PHE A 50 -2.86 1.70 -0.17
CA PHE A 50 -2.40 2.43 -1.34
C PHE A 50 -3.57 2.92 -2.17
N GLN A 51 -4.57 2.08 -2.39
CA GLN A 51 -5.73 2.48 -3.15
C GLN A 51 -6.50 3.60 -2.46
N LYS A 52 -6.59 3.54 -1.15
CA LYS A 52 -7.23 4.60 -0.41
C LYS A 52 -6.48 5.92 -0.58
N ASN A 53 -5.16 5.87 -0.48
CA ASN A 53 -4.36 7.07 -0.64
C ASN A 53 -4.47 7.64 -2.04
N VAL A 54 -4.48 6.75 -3.04
CA VAL A 54 -4.62 7.20 -4.43
C VAL A 54 -5.97 7.83 -4.65
N LYS A 55 -7.01 7.27 -4.05
CA LYS A 55 -8.33 7.85 -4.15
C LYS A 55 -8.36 9.26 -3.60
N ASP A 56 -7.76 9.44 -2.42
CA ASP A 56 -7.74 10.76 -1.80
C ASP A 56 -6.97 11.75 -2.65
N ILE A 57 -5.84 11.32 -3.18
CA ILE A 57 -5.02 12.17 -4.04
C ILE A 57 -5.79 12.53 -5.31
N ASN A 58 -6.46 11.55 -5.90
CA ASN A 58 -7.22 11.81 -7.12
C ASN A 58 -8.34 12.81 -6.89
N LEU A 59 -9.01 12.71 -5.75
CA LEU A 59 -10.05 13.66 -5.42
C LEU A 59 -9.51 15.08 -5.34
N LYS A 60 -8.41 15.24 -4.63
CA LYS A 60 -7.79 16.56 -4.50
C LYS A 60 -7.34 17.09 -5.85
N THR A 61 -6.74 16.23 -6.64
CA THR A 61 -6.27 16.63 -7.96
C THR A 61 -7.42 17.07 -8.84
N LYS A 62 -8.52 16.33 -8.79
CA LYS A 62 -9.70 16.71 -9.57
C LYS A 62 -10.24 18.06 -9.15
N GLU A 63 -10.28 18.30 -7.85
CA GLU A 63 -10.76 19.58 -7.36
C GLU A 63 -9.89 20.73 -7.82
N GLU A 64 -8.58 20.52 -7.80
CA GLU A 64 -7.65 21.56 -8.21
C GLU A 64 -7.75 21.83 -9.70
N ILE A 65 -7.89 20.77 -10.49
CA ILE A 65 -8.05 20.93 -11.92
C ILE A 65 -9.33 21.70 -12.22
N PHE A 66 -10.40 21.35 -11.51
CA PHE A 66 -11.67 22.02 -11.70
C PHE A 66 -11.55 23.51 -11.38
N LYS A 67 -10.85 23.84 -10.31
CA LYS A 67 -10.64 25.23 -9.95
C LYS A 67 -9.88 25.99 -11.02
N LEU A 68 -8.85 25.36 -11.56
CA LEU A 68 -8.05 25.98 -12.61
C LEU A 68 -8.87 26.23 -13.86
N LEU A 69 -9.70 25.23 -14.22
CA LEU A 69 -10.55 25.38 -15.39
C LEU A 69 -11.59 26.47 -15.20
N SER A 70 -12.12 26.55 -13.98
CA SER A 70 -13.09 27.62 -13.69
C SER A 70 -12.47 28.98 -13.85
N LYS A 71 -11.23 29.13 -13.36
CA LYS A 71 -10.55 30.42 -13.49
C LYS A 71 -10.33 30.80 -14.95
N LYS A 72 -9.95 29.79 -15.75
CA LYS A 72 -9.75 30.06 -17.18
C LYS A 72 -11.03 30.47 -17.85
N ASN A 73 -12.13 29.88 -17.45
CA ASN A 73 -13.39 30.16 -18.06
C ASN A 73 -13.94 31.52 -17.68
N GLU A 74 -13.43 32.09 -16.62
CA GLU A 74 -13.91 33.40 -16.19
C GLU A 74 -13.40 34.54 -17.05
N LYS A 75 -12.56 34.24 -17.97
CA LYS A 75 -12.15 35.30 -18.87
C LYS A 75 -13.25 35.63 -19.84
#